data_b3843dc85d0c141cc67611d6d196bbc4
#
_entry.id   b3843dc85d0c141cc67611d6d196bbc4
#
_cell.length_a   1.000
_cell.length_b   1.000
_cell.length_c   1.000
_cell.angle_alpha   90.00
_cell.angle_beta   90.00
_cell.angle_gamma   90.00
#
_symmetry.space_group_name_H-M   'P 1'
#
loop_
_entity.id
_entity.type
_entity.pdbx_description
1 polymer ?
#
loop_
_entity_poly.entity_id
_entity_poly.type
_entity_poly.pdbx_seq_one_letter_code
_entity_poly.pdbx_strand_id
1 'polypeptide(L)'
;SHGANATFFIGGIWAEKNGDAVQKIFDSGNELGNHGYLHLDQNKLGIEKNREEIELCHELIKQLTGYEMTLFAPPGGAFSSATLTAAKELGYKTIMWSKDTIDWRDHDSEIIFSRATKNVAGGDLILMHPTKETLGALDDILTEIENQGFEIVTVSENLK
;
A
#
# COMPACT_ATOMS: atom_id res chain seq x y z
N SER A 1 -2.31 19.46 9.20
CA SER A 1 -3.03 18.60 8.24
C SER A 1 -2.67 19.03 6.84
N HIS A 2 -2.08 18.14 6.05
CA HIS A 2 -1.58 18.41 4.70
C HIS A 2 -2.65 18.27 3.61
N GLY A 3 -3.86 17.81 3.94
CA GLY A 3 -4.88 17.47 2.94
C GLY A 3 -4.49 16.28 2.04
N ALA A 4 -3.40 15.61 2.36
CA ALA A 4 -2.87 14.47 1.61
C ALA A 4 -3.70 13.21 1.86
N ASN A 5 -3.92 12.43 0.80
CA ASN A 5 -4.49 11.09 0.86
C ASN A 5 -3.46 10.07 0.39
N ALA A 6 -3.53 8.87 0.96
CA ALA A 6 -2.64 7.77 0.63
C ALA A 6 -3.43 6.53 0.22
N THR A 7 -2.75 5.56 -0.38
CA THR A 7 -3.31 4.22 -0.63
C THR A 7 -2.75 3.24 0.39
N PHE A 8 -3.64 2.66 1.17
CA PHE A 8 -3.29 1.66 2.17
C PHE A 8 -3.51 0.25 1.61
N PHE A 9 -2.42 -0.46 1.36
CA PHE A 9 -2.47 -1.86 0.97
C PHE A 9 -2.64 -2.74 2.21
N ILE A 10 -3.84 -3.30 2.37
CA ILE A 10 -4.27 -3.98 3.59
C ILE A 10 -4.17 -5.49 3.42
N GLY A 11 -3.52 -6.17 4.38
CA GLY A 11 -3.51 -7.63 4.47
C GLY A 11 -4.73 -8.17 5.22
N GLY A 12 -5.30 -9.29 4.75
CA GLY A 12 -6.54 -9.85 5.29
C GLY A 12 -6.48 -10.21 6.77
N ILE A 13 -5.43 -10.91 7.23
CA ILE A 13 -5.27 -11.27 8.66
C ILE A 13 -5.23 -10.03 9.56
N TRP A 14 -4.61 -8.95 9.10
CA TRP A 14 -4.60 -7.71 9.88
C TRP A 14 -5.99 -7.09 9.91
N ALA A 15 -6.69 -7.07 8.78
CA ALA A 15 -8.05 -6.52 8.67
C ALA A 15 -9.06 -7.26 9.57
N GLU A 16 -8.98 -8.60 9.65
CA GLU A 16 -9.84 -9.39 10.56
C GLU A 16 -9.78 -8.92 12.02
N LYS A 17 -8.58 -8.53 12.45
CA LYS A 17 -8.34 -8.13 13.84
C LYS A 17 -8.55 -6.64 14.07
N ASN A 18 -8.61 -5.85 13.01
CA ASN A 18 -8.59 -4.40 13.07
C ASN A 18 -9.65 -3.74 12.16
N GLY A 19 -10.83 -4.35 12.03
CA GLY A 19 -11.91 -3.86 11.15
C GLY A 19 -12.26 -2.39 11.38
N ASP A 20 -12.32 -1.94 12.64
CA ASP A 20 -12.58 -0.53 12.98
C ASP A 20 -11.48 0.40 12.45
N ALA A 21 -10.23 -0.06 12.44
CA ALA A 21 -9.12 0.74 11.88
C ALA A 21 -9.21 0.81 10.36
N VAL A 22 -9.57 -0.28 9.69
CA VAL A 22 -9.83 -0.31 8.24
C VAL A 22 -10.92 0.69 7.88
N GLN A 23 -12.04 0.66 8.61
CA GLN A 23 -13.14 1.60 8.39
C GLN A 23 -12.71 3.05 8.59
N LYS A 24 -11.95 3.36 9.63
CA LYS A 24 -11.42 4.71 9.87
C LYS A 24 -10.50 5.20 8.76
N ILE A 25 -9.62 4.33 8.23
CA ILE A 25 -8.74 4.67 7.09
C ILE A 25 -9.59 5.05 5.89
N PHE A 26 -10.61 4.25 5.58
CA PHE A 26 -11.51 4.47 4.46
C PHE A 26 -12.35 5.75 4.64
N ASP A 27 -12.97 5.94 5.80
CA ASP A 27 -13.81 7.12 6.11
C ASP A 27 -13.01 8.43 6.09
N SER A 28 -11.68 8.37 6.27
CA SER A 28 -10.78 9.52 6.17
C SER A 28 -10.42 9.91 4.73
N GLY A 29 -11.03 9.28 3.72
CA GLY A 29 -10.81 9.58 2.31
C GLY A 29 -9.58 8.93 1.69
N ASN A 30 -8.95 8.00 2.39
CA ASN A 30 -7.83 7.23 1.85
C ASN A 30 -8.32 6.11 0.93
N GLU A 31 -7.48 5.72 -0.02
CA GLU A 31 -7.72 4.58 -0.90
C GLU A 31 -7.27 3.28 -0.22
N LEU A 32 -8.02 2.20 -0.43
CA LEU A 32 -7.65 0.87 0.03
C LEU A 32 -7.17 0.01 -1.15
N GLY A 33 -6.08 -0.70 -0.94
CA GLY A 33 -5.53 -1.69 -1.86
C GLY A 33 -5.38 -3.06 -1.20
N ASN A 34 -5.32 -4.09 -2.00
CA ASN A 34 -5.20 -5.48 -1.58
C ASN A 34 -3.74 -5.87 -1.37
N HIS A 35 -3.41 -6.51 -0.24
CA HIS A 35 -2.06 -6.99 0.07
C HIS A 35 -2.01 -8.50 0.35
N GLY A 36 -2.96 -9.26 -0.23
CA GLY A 36 -3.14 -10.67 0.06
C GLY A 36 -3.76 -10.92 1.44
N TYR A 37 -4.20 -12.16 1.66
CA TYR A 37 -4.88 -12.49 2.91
C TYR A 37 -3.92 -12.86 4.04
N LEU A 38 -3.04 -13.86 3.79
CA LEU A 38 -2.08 -14.39 4.77
C LEU A 38 -0.70 -13.74 4.71
N HIS A 39 -0.49 -12.75 3.83
CA HIS A 39 0.81 -12.12 3.60
C HIS A 39 1.90 -13.12 3.17
N LEU A 40 1.54 -14.07 2.29
CA LEU A 40 2.45 -15.10 1.79
C LEU A 40 3.40 -14.55 0.71
N ASP A 41 4.54 -15.22 0.53
CA ASP A 41 5.44 -14.98 -0.61
C ASP A 41 4.76 -15.44 -1.90
N GLN A 42 4.13 -14.51 -2.60
CA GLN A 42 3.31 -14.75 -3.79
C GLN A 42 4.11 -15.40 -4.93
N ASN A 43 5.42 -15.17 -4.98
CA ASN A 43 6.30 -15.76 -5.97
C ASN A 43 6.39 -17.30 -5.88
N LYS A 44 6.11 -17.85 -4.70
CA LYS A 44 6.14 -19.31 -4.44
C LYS A 44 4.79 -19.99 -4.65
N LEU A 45 3.75 -19.22 -4.98
CA LEU A 45 2.39 -19.72 -5.11
C LEU A 45 2.02 -19.98 -6.58
N GLY A 46 1.22 -21.01 -6.81
CA GLY A 46 0.55 -21.23 -8.10
C GLY A 46 -0.60 -20.24 -8.32
N ILE A 47 -1.17 -20.24 -9.53
CA ILE A 47 -2.25 -19.31 -9.92
C ILE A 47 -3.43 -19.38 -8.94
N GLU A 48 -3.92 -20.59 -8.65
CA GLU A 48 -5.10 -20.78 -7.80
C GLU A 48 -4.89 -20.24 -6.37
N LYS A 49 -3.70 -20.47 -5.80
CA LYS A 49 -3.41 -19.97 -4.45
C LYS A 49 -3.20 -18.46 -4.43
N ASN A 50 -2.59 -17.88 -5.48
CA ASN A 50 -2.53 -16.43 -5.64
C ASN A 50 -3.93 -15.82 -5.75
N ARG A 51 -4.82 -16.46 -6.53
CA ARG A 51 -6.21 -16.02 -6.66
C ARG A 51 -6.93 -16.04 -5.31
N GLU A 52 -6.87 -17.17 -4.59
CA GLU A 52 -7.47 -17.32 -3.26
C GLU A 52 -7.01 -16.22 -2.28
N GLU A 53 -5.71 -15.92 -2.22
CA GLU A 53 -5.15 -14.87 -1.36
C GLU A 53 -5.73 -13.49 -1.67
N ILE A 54 -5.90 -13.17 -2.96
CA ILE A 54 -6.44 -11.89 -3.40
C ILE A 54 -7.95 -11.82 -3.16
N GLU A 55 -8.70 -12.87 -3.51
CA GLU A 55 -10.15 -12.93 -3.35
C GLU A 55 -10.58 -12.87 -1.88
N LEU A 56 -9.96 -13.67 -1.00
CA LEU A 56 -10.30 -13.66 0.43
C LEU A 56 -10.08 -12.29 1.06
N CYS A 57 -8.98 -11.62 0.72
CA CYS A 57 -8.72 -10.26 1.19
C CYS A 57 -9.75 -9.27 0.63
N HIS A 58 -10.09 -9.38 -0.66
CA HIS A 58 -11.10 -8.55 -1.31
C HIS A 58 -12.46 -8.64 -0.61
N GLU A 59 -12.96 -9.85 -0.44
CA GLU A 59 -14.28 -10.08 0.17
C GLU A 59 -14.36 -9.56 1.60
N LEU A 60 -13.28 -9.75 2.38
CA LEU A 60 -13.23 -9.22 3.75
C LEU A 60 -13.29 -7.68 3.76
N ILE A 61 -12.47 -7.00 2.96
CA ILE A 61 -12.45 -5.53 2.92
C ILE A 61 -13.78 -4.98 2.41
N LYS A 62 -14.36 -5.61 1.38
CA LYS A 62 -15.68 -5.28 0.87
C LYS A 62 -16.78 -5.46 1.92
N GLN A 63 -16.72 -6.53 2.71
CA GLN A 63 -17.67 -6.74 3.82
C GLN A 63 -17.55 -5.66 4.90
N LEU A 64 -16.32 -5.21 5.20
CA LEU A 64 -16.06 -4.19 6.23
C LEU A 64 -16.47 -2.79 5.79
N THR A 65 -16.20 -2.41 4.54
CA THR A 65 -16.28 -1.02 4.09
C THR A 65 -17.25 -0.77 2.92
N GLY A 66 -17.69 -1.81 2.23
CA GLY A 66 -18.42 -1.70 0.97
C GLY A 66 -17.55 -1.35 -0.24
N TYR A 67 -16.23 -1.17 -0.06
CA TYR A 67 -15.31 -0.74 -1.10
C TYR A 67 -14.81 -1.90 -1.96
N GLU A 68 -14.85 -1.71 -3.29
CA GLU A 68 -14.32 -2.64 -4.29
C GLU A 68 -12.89 -2.26 -4.65
N MET A 69 -11.92 -2.97 -4.09
CA MET A 69 -10.51 -2.71 -4.38
C MET A 69 -10.15 -3.14 -5.81
N THR A 70 -9.29 -2.37 -6.46
CA THR A 70 -8.79 -2.64 -7.83
C THR A 70 -7.27 -2.64 -7.93
N LEU A 71 -6.56 -2.32 -6.85
CA LEU A 71 -5.12 -2.28 -6.76
C LEU A 71 -4.61 -3.39 -5.87
N PHE A 72 -3.60 -4.13 -6.33
CA PHE A 72 -2.94 -5.20 -5.60
C PHE A 72 -1.43 -4.93 -5.51
N ALA A 73 -0.90 -4.88 -4.31
CA ALA A 73 0.54 -4.88 -4.07
C ALA A 73 0.94 -6.24 -3.47
N PRO A 74 1.83 -7.01 -4.12
CA PRO A 74 2.25 -8.30 -3.60
C PRO A 74 3.07 -8.15 -2.31
N PRO A 75 2.82 -8.98 -1.27
CA PRO A 75 3.61 -8.99 -0.05
C PRO A 75 5.11 -9.07 -0.33
N GLY A 76 5.87 -8.17 0.33
CA GLY A 76 7.32 -8.05 0.16
C GLY A 76 7.78 -7.73 -1.27
N GLY A 77 6.89 -7.30 -2.16
CA GLY A 77 7.20 -7.08 -3.58
C GLY A 77 7.49 -8.36 -4.36
N ALA A 78 7.17 -9.54 -3.81
CA ALA A 78 7.47 -10.83 -4.42
C ALA A 78 6.33 -11.28 -5.33
N PHE A 79 6.59 -11.44 -6.61
CA PHE A 79 5.61 -11.89 -7.60
C PHE A 79 6.22 -12.79 -8.69
N SER A 80 5.37 -13.57 -9.31
CA SER A 80 5.68 -14.41 -10.47
C SER A 80 4.68 -14.17 -11.60
N SER A 81 4.85 -14.84 -12.73
CA SER A 81 3.84 -14.82 -13.79
C SER A 81 2.47 -15.34 -13.31
N ALA A 82 2.48 -16.32 -12.40
CA ALA A 82 1.25 -16.83 -11.78
C ALA A 82 0.54 -15.75 -10.95
N THR A 83 1.27 -14.97 -10.17
CA THR A 83 0.74 -13.84 -9.40
C THR A 83 0.10 -12.79 -10.31
N LEU A 84 0.82 -12.38 -11.36
CA LEU A 84 0.33 -11.36 -12.30
C LEU A 84 -0.90 -11.85 -13.07
N THR A 85 -0.94 -13.12 -13.44
CA THR A 85 -2.09 -13.72 -14.12
C THR A 85 -3.31 -13.72 -13.21
N ALA A 86 -3.18 -14.21 -11.97
CA ALA A 86 -4.27 -14.24 -11.00
C ALA A 86 -4.82 -12.84 -10.72
N ALA A 87 -3.96 -11.88 -10.45
CA ALA A 87 -4.37 -10.49 -10.20
C ALA A 87 -5.11 -9.89 -11.42
N LYS A 88 -4.59 -10.08 -12.62
CA LYS A 88 -5.20 -9.59 -13.86
C LYS A 88 -6.58 -10.22 -14.13
N GLU A 89 -6.73 -11.53 -13.95
CA GLU A 89 -8.00 -12.24 -14.14
C GLU A 89 -9.09 -11.76 -13.16
N LEU A 90 -8.68 -11.32 -11.97
CA LEU A 90 -9.56 -10.71 -10.97
C LEU A 90 -9.79 -9.20 -11.18
N GLY A 91 -9.26 -8.62 -12.26
CA GLY A 91 -9.45 -7.21 -12.58
C GLY A 91 -8.53 -6.25 -11.82
N TYR A 92 -7.49 -6.76 -11.16
CA TYR A 92 -6.54 -5.94 -10.40
C TYR A 92 -5.40 -5.40 -11.27
N LYS A 93 -4.98 -4.17 -10.97
CA LYS A 93 -3.66 -3.65 -11.36
C LYS A 93 -2.65 -4.01 -10.29
N THR A 94 -1.57 -4.68 -10.66
CA THR A 94 -0.46 -4.96 -9.74
C THR A 94 0.41 -3.73 -9.61
N ILE A 95 0.61 -3.28 -8.38
CA ILE A 95 1.34 -2.07 -8.02
C ILE A 95 2.67 -2.44 -7.38
N MET A 96 3.73 -1.78 -7.86
CA MET A 96 5.06 -1.78 -7.25
C MET A 96 5.45 -0.34 -6.96
N TRP A 97 6.44 -0.16 -6.10
CA TRP A 97 6.92 1.16 -5.69
C TRP A 97 8.24 1.52 -6.40
N SER A 98 8.48 2.81 -6.58
CA SER A 98 9.74 3.34 -7.12
C SER A 98 10.72 3.74 -6.01
N LYS A 99 10.21 4.01 -4.81
CA LYS A 99 11.00 4.36 -3.63
C LYS A 99 10.60 3.50 -2.43
N ASP A 100 11.60 2.94 -1.75
CA ASP A 100 11.40 2.16 -0.53
C ASP A 100 12.11 2.86 0.63
N THR A 101 11.38 3.21 1.67
CA THR A 101 11.95 3.81 2.88
C THR A 101 12.72 2.80 3.72
N ILE A 102 12.47 1.51 3.51
CA ILE A 102 13.07 0.38 4.26
C ILE A 102 12.84 0.54 5.78
N ASP A 103 11.74 1.17 6.14
CA ASP A 103 11.34 1.44 7.52
C ASP A 103 11.04 0.17 8.33
N TRP A 104 10.67 -0.91 7.65
CA TRP A 104 10.47 -2.24 8.21
C TRP A 104 11.77 -2.86 8.78
N ARG A 105 12.94 -2.37 8.34
CA ARG A 105 14.26 -2.85 8.78
C ARG A 105 15.02 -1.80 9.58
N ASP A 106 15.07 -0.59 9.07
CA ASP A 106 15.88 0.49 9.62
C ASP A 106 14.99 1.41 10.45
N HIS A 107 15.01 1.21 11.77
CA HIS A 107 14.17 1.93 12.73
C HIS A 107 14.78 3.29 13.09
N ASP A 108 14.88 4.18 12.09
CA ASP A 108 15.49 5.50 12.21
C ASP A 108 14.71 6.54 11.38
N SER A 109 14.07 7.48 12.05
CA SER A 109 13.22 8.50 11.43
C SER A 109 13.98 9.40 10.45
N GLU A 110 15.27 9.71 10.69
CA GLU A 110 16.08 10.56 9.81
C GLU A 110 16.41 9.81 8.50
N ILE A 111 16.74 8.52 8.59
CA ILE A 111 17.00 7.67 7.44
C ILE A 111 15.72 7.50 6.61
N ILE A 112 14.58 7.26 7.25
CA ILE A 112 13.27 7.14 6.60
C ILE A 112 12.93 8.43 5.87
N PHE A 113 13.05 9.59 6.53
CA PHE A 113 12.87 10.91 5.93
C PHE A 113 13.75 11.10 4.69
N SER A 114 15.04 10.85 4.82
CA SER A 114 15.99 11.01 3.71
C SER A 114 15.65 10.14 2.49
N ARG A 115 15.23 8.88 2.71
CA ARG A 115 14.85 7.98 1.62
C ARG A 115 13.54 8.38 0.96
N ALA A 116 12.59 8.86 1.74
CA ALA A 116 11.30 9.31 1.21
C ALA A 116 11.43 10.57 0.36
N THR A 117 12.28 11.53 0.76
CA THR A 117 12.29 12.89 0.20
C THR A 117 13.40 13.17 -0.80
N LYS A 118 14.48 12.37 -0.78
CA LYS A 118 15.63 12.59 -1.68
C LYS A 118 15.31 12.21 -3.12
N ASN A 119 15.53 13.14 -4.06
CA ASN A 119 15.34 12.92 -5.50
C ASN A 119 13.93 12.41 -5.84
N VAL A 120 12.90 12.99 -5.24
CA VAL A 120 11.50 12.71 -5.60
C VAL A 120 11.21 13.22 -7.00
N ALA A 121 10.48 12.44 -7.77
CA ALA A 121 10.02 12.81 -9.11
C ALA A 121 8.49 12.64 -9.20
N GLY A 122 7.86 13.37 -10.11
CA GLY A 122 6.44 13.19 -10.38
C GLY A 122 6.13 11.78 -10.83
N GLY A 123 5.11 11.18 -10.23
CA GLY A 123 4.75 9.78 -10.47
C GLY A 123 5.44 8.76 -9.54
N ASP A 124 6.34 9.19 -8.65
CA ASP A 124 6.92 8.27 -7.66
C ASP A 124 5.87 7.66 -6.75
N LEU A 125 6.01 6.36 -6.50
CA LEU A 125 5.26 5.63 -5.48
C LEU A 125 6.22 5.32 -4.33
N ILE A 126 5.98 5.93 -3.17
CA ILE A 126 6.84 5.83 -1.99
C ILE A 126 6.23 4.84 -1.00
N LEU A 127 6.92 3.73 -0.77
CA LEU A 127 6.51 2.70 0.19
C LEU A 127 6.92 3.10 1.61
N MET A 128 5.95 3.04 2.51
CA MET A 128 6.12 3.17 3.96
C MET A 128 5.23 2.17 4.70
N HIS A 129 5.62 1.81 5.92
CA HIS A 129 4.79 1.02 6.82
C HIS A 129 4.42 1.87 8.06
N PRO A 130 3.31 1.57 8.75
CA PRO A 130 2.88 2.32 9.93
C PRO A 130 3.70 1.97 11.17
N THR A 131 5.04 2.19 11.09
CA THR A 131 5.95 2.04 12.22
C THR A 131 5.96 3.30 13.08
N LYS A 132 6.48 3.20 14.30
CA LYS A 132 6.61 4.35 15.21
C LYS A 132 7.56 5.41 14.63
N GLU A 133 8.64 4.96 14.01
CA GLU A 133 9.66 5.80 13.40
C GLU A 133 9.14 6.51 12.16
N THR A 134 8.39 5.80 11.33
CA THR A 134 7.71 6.40 10.16
C THR A 134 6.70 7.45 10.61
N LEU A 135 5.89 7.15 11.63
CA LEU A 135 4.95 8.11 12.18
C LEU A 135 5.68 9.38 12.68
N GLY A 136 6.85 9.21 13.32
CA GLY A 136 7.67 10.32 13.80
C GLY A 136 8.24 11.21 12.69
N ALA A 137 8.48 10.66 11.50
CA ALA A 137 9.01 11.38 10.34
C ALA A 137 7.91 11.89 9.38
N LEU A 138 6.68 11.43 9.52
CA LEU A 138 5.64 11.57 8.48
C LEU A 138 5.31 13.04 8.18
N ASP A 139 5.13 13.88 9.18
CA ASP A 139 4.78 15.30 9.00
C ASP A 139 5.89 16.04 8.25
N ASP A 140 7.15 15.79 8.60
CA ASP A 140 8.32 16.37 7.92
C ASP A 140 8.45 15.86 6.47
N ILE A 141 8.18 14.56 6.23
CA ILE A 141 8.18 13.97 4.88
C ILE A 141 7.14 14.64 4.00
N LEU A 142 5.91 14.77 4.47
CA LEU A 142 4.83 15.39 3.71
C LEU A 142 5.16 16.86 3.42
N THR A 143 5.61 17.61 4.43
CA THR A 143 6.04 19.00 4.29
C THR A 143 7.14 19.16 3.25
N GLU A 144 8.17 18.31 3.28
CA GLU A 144 9.30 18.40 2.35
C GLU A 144 8.88 18.08 0.91
N ILE A 145 8.03 17.06 0.69
CA ILE A 145 7.51 16.71 -0.64
C ILE A 145 6.68 17.88 -1.22
N GLU A 146 5.82 18.49 -0.40
CA GLU A 146 5.05 19.67 -0.78
C GLU A 146 5.94 20.88 -1.10
N ASN A 147 7.02 21.11 -0.31
CA ASN A 147 8.00 22.17 -0.56
C ASN A 147 8.78 21.96 -1.87
N GLN A 148 8.96 20.72 -2.29
CA GLN A 148 9.54 20.39 -3.60
C GLN A 148 8.56 20.61 -4.76
N GLY A 149 7.31 20.99 -4.49
CA GLY A 149 6.27 21.31 -5.47
C GLY A 149 5.46 20.11 -5.96
N PHE A 150 5.48 19.01 -5.22
CA PHE A 150 4.67 17.84 -5.53
C PHE A 150 3.37 17.80 -4.71
N GLU A 151 2.32 17.29 -5.30
CA GLU A 151 1.07 16.96 -4.64
C GLU A 151 1.09 15.49 -4.21
N ILE A 152 0.57 15.20 -3.01
CA ILE A 152 0.50 13.86 -2.46
C ILE A 152 -0.91 13.33 -2.67
N VAL A 153 -1.03 12.32 -3.50
CA VAL A 153 -2.31 11.77 -3.97
C VAL A 153 -2.36 10.24 -3.80
N THR A 154 -3.54 9.66 -3.96
CA THR A 154 -3.69 8.21 -3.99
C THR A 154 -3.01 7.59 -5.22
N VAL A 155 -2.72 6.28 -5.16
CA VAL A 155 -2.14 5.56 -6.31
C VAL A 155 -3.04 5.65 -7.54
N SER A 156 -4.35 5.51 -7.37
CA SER A 156 -5.28 5.63 -8.51
C SER A 156 -5.29 7.01 -9.13
N GLU A 157 -5.08 8.06 -8.38
CA GLU A 157 -4.95 9.43 -8.89
C GLU A 157 -3.61 9.63 -9.61
N ASN A 158 -2.52 9.12 -9.04
CA ASN A 158 -1.18 9.20 -9.62
C ASN A 158 -1.03 8.45 -10.96
N LEU A 159 -1.88 7.45 -11.22
CA LEU A 159 -1.89 6.64 -12.45
C LEU A 159 -2.77 7.21 -13.58
N LYS A 160 -3.42 8.35 -13.39
CA LYS A 160 -4.21 9.04 -14.43
C LYS A 160 -3.33 9.87 -15.35
#